data_757768924a49da162fd8be919795f0de
#
_entry.id   757768924a49da162fd8be919795f0de
#
_cell.length_a   1.000
_cell.length_b   1.000
_cell.length_c   1.000
_cell.angle_alpha   90.00
_cell.angle_beta   90.00
_cell.angle_gamma   90.00
#
_symmetry.space_group_name_H-M   'P 1'
#
loop_
_entity.id
_entity.type
_entity.pdbx_description
1 polymer ?
#
loop_
_entity_poly.entity_id
_entity_poly.type
_entity_poly.pdbx_seq_one_letter_code
_entity_poly.pdbx_strand_id
1 'polypeptide(L)'
;MNKNTTIDLLKDVEIFKGIDTILLNEIGNILQNQSYKTGTSIIQKGEQGDSMYIISKGKVKIHDGEHTVAVMEAGNFFGEFSLLDAAPRSMSVTALENVETISINREIFYNLLKNQPEVAKKIISTLTTRLRGQNESIITQLKNRESELTRLVDERTHELKIKNEEIIIKNREITDNVNYAKRIQAAILPDLKTIYKTFPKSFVLYLPKDIVSGDFYSYFLKNKYAIVVAADCTGHGVTGAFLSVIGNSLLNQIIHENDVPDPGSILDHLHEEMITTLNQRSNESTDGMDVSICSVEIEKQLLHYAGANRPLWLIRNNELITYQPNKFPIGGLQISHNENFKTYEIPVQKGDTFYVFTDGYADQFGGVDGKKLMTKKFKEILLSIQHLEMIDQKDYLNDFFQNWKGVNEQVDDVLVIGIRI
;
A
#
# COMPACT_ATOMS: atom_id res chain seq x y z
N MET A 1 25.36 2.30 67.08
CA MET A 1 26.03 0.98 67.17
C MET A 1 27.18 1.02 68.14
N ASN A 2 27.41 -0.05 68.92
CA ASN A 2 28.56 -0.12 69.82
C ASN A 2 29.85 -0.33 68.98
N LYS A 3 31.00 0.28 69.34
CA LYS A 3 32.24 0.23 68.52
C LYS A 3 32.67 -1.20 68.15
N ASN A 4 32.46 -2.16 69.01
CA ASN A 4 32.77 -3.58 68.76
C ASN A 4 31.89 -4.20 67.66
N THR A 5 30.66 -3.77 67.53
CA THR A 5 29.69 -4.26 66.51
C THR A 5 30.06 -3.76 65.09
N THR A 6 30.61 -2.56 64.94
CA THR A 6 31.09 -2.00 63.67
C THR A 6 32.30 -2.74 63.14
N ILE A 7 33.24 -3.12 64.01
CA ILE A 7 34.46 -3.84 63.65
C ILE A 7 34.13 -5.27 63.15
N ASP A 8 33.25 -5.96 63.86
CA ASP A 8 32.83 -7.32 63.45
C ASP A 8 32.11 -7.32 62.13
N LEU A 9 31.28 -6.32 61.88
CA LEU A 9 30.68 -6.11 60.59
C LEU A 9 31.67 -5.84 59.45
N LEU A 10 32.71 -5.02 59.73
CA LEU A 10 33.75 -4.73 58.73
C LEU A 10 34.54 -5.98 58.33
N LYS A 11 34.77 -6.93 59.27
CA LYS A 11 35.45 -8.20 58.98
C LYS A 11 34.69 -9.08 57.97
N ASP A 12 33.38 -8.98 57.96
CA ASP A 12 32.51 -9.77 57.06
C ASP A 12 32.34 -9.11 55.68
N VAL A 13 32.64 -7.82 55.54
CA VAL A 13 32.58 -7.13 54.27
C VAL A 13 33.73 -7.57 53.37
N GLU A 14 33.41 -8.00 52.16
CA GLU A 14 34.36 -8.63 51.22
C GLU A 14 35.64 -7.81 50.99
N ILE A 15 35.54 -6.48 50.90
CA ILE A 15 36.65 -5.57 50.64
C ILE A 15 37.60 -5.43 51.85
N PHE A 16 37.14 -5.75 53.07
CA PHE A 16 37.92 -5.68 54.29
C PHE A 16 38.29 -7.05 54.87
N LYS A 17 37.83 -8.13 54.20
CA LYS A 17 38.12 -9.49 54.68
C LYS A 17 39.61 -9.80 54.62
N GLY A 18 40.12 -10.20 55.77
CA GLY A 18 41.56 -10.52 55.95
C GLY A 18 42.47 -9.33 56.32
N ILE A 19 41.89 -8.16 56.60
CA ILE A 19 42.64 -7.01 57.14
C ILE A 19 42.80 -7.14 58.61
N ASP A 20 43.99 -6.70 59.13
CA ASP A 20 44.29 -6.77 60.54
C ASP A 20 43.27 -5.99 61.41
N THR A 21 42.96 -6.55 62.59
CA THR A 21 41.99 -5.98 63.52
C THR A 21 42.37 -4.60 64.06
N ILE A 22 43.70 -4.29 64.18
CA ILE A 22 44.21 -2.98 64.61
C ILE A 22 43.79 -1.94 63.57
N LEU A 23 43.94 -2.25 62.27
CA LEU A 23 43.63 -1.39 61.17
C LEU A 23 42.12 -1.23 60.99
N LEU A 24 41.35 -2.30 61.17
CA LEU A 24 39.86 -2.23 61.17
C LEU A 24 39.36 -1.32 62.30
N ASN A 25 40.01 -1.27 63.42
CA ASN A 25 39.72 -0.34 64.51
C ASN A 25 39.96 1.12 64.11
N GLU A 26 41.08 1.41 63.46
CA GLU A 26 41.37 2.76 62.93
C GLU A 26 40.33 3.19 61.89
N ILE A 27 40.01 2.34 60.96
CA ILE A 27 38.97 2.57 59.93
C ILE A 27 37.59 2.81 60.60
N GLY A 28 37.19 1.94 61.55
CA GLY A 28 35.91 2.03 62.23
C GLY A 28 35.70 3.33 63.03
N ASN A 29 36.78 3.99 63.45
CA ASN A 29 36.72 5.26 64.20
C ASN A 29 36.42 6.48 63.28
N ILE A 30 36.64 6.37 62.00
CA ILE A 30 36.51 7.47 61.02
C ILE A 30 35.18 7.36 60.24
N LEU A 31 34.55 6.20 60.29
CA LEU A 31 33.34 5.90 59.50
C LEU A 31 32.09 6.52 60.08
N GLN A 32 31.16 6.94 59.19
CA GLN A 32 29.86 7.52 59.57
C GLN A 32 28.73 6.51 59.36
N ASN A 33 27.92 6.32 60.42
CA ASN A 33 26.74 5.49 60.34
C ASN A 33 25.54 6.32 59.87
N GLN A 34 24.78 5.77 58.91
CA GLN A 34 23.56 6.38 58.38
C GLN A 34 22.44 5.35 58.40
N SER A 35 21.20 5.83 58.58
CA SER A 35 20.00 4.97 58.59
C SER A 35 18.96 5.51 57.63
N TYR A 36 18.34 4.61 56.87
CA TYR A 36 17.36 4.92 55.88
C TYR A 36 16.07 4.11 56.12
N LYS A 37 14.92 4.75 55.97
CA LYS A 37 13.62 4.07 56.03
C LYS A 37 13.34 3.35 54.74
N THR A 38 12.48 2.33 54.79
CA THR A 38 11.96 1.64 53.60
C THR A 38 11.45 2.65 52.54
N GLY A 39 11.82 2.44 51.29
CA GLY A 39 11.43 3.29 50.16
C GLY A 39 12.31 4.55 49.96
N THR A 40 13.27 4.84 50.87
CA THR A 40 14.16 5.99 50.74
C THR A 40 15.17 5.76 49.60
N SER A 41 15.31 6.73 48.68
CA SER A 41 16.39 6.76 47.69
C SER A 41 17.71 7.16 48.41
N ILE A 42 18.68 6.27 48.41
CA ILE A 42 20.00 6.48 49.01
C ILE A 42 20.95 7.12 48.01
N ILE A 43 20.85 6.71 46.76
CA ILE A 43 21.60 7.22 45.63
C ILE A 43 20.61 7.40 44.46
N GLN A 44 20.74 8.50 43.72
CA GLN A 44 20.00 8.75 42.51
C GLN A 44 20.96 8.75 41.31
N LYS A 45 20.60 8.04 40.24
CA LYS A 45 21.37 8.00 38.99
C LYS A 45 21.59 9.42 38.44
N GLY A 46 22.83 9.72 38.03
CA GLY A 46 23.22 10.99 37.45
C GLY A 46 23.68 12.03 38.48
N GLU A 47 23.47 11.82 39.80
CA GLU A 47 24.01 12.72 40.84
C GLU A 47 25.53 12.58 40.97
N GLN A 48 26.20 13.67 41.36
CA GLN A 48 27.61 13.61 41.73
C GLN A 48 27.76 12.86 43.04
N GLY A 49 28.66 11.89 43.09
CA GLY A 49 28.86 11.06 44.26
C GLY A 49 30.29 11.16 44.77
N ASP A 50 30.42 11.33 46.10
CA ASP A 50 31.70 11.40 46.81
C ASP A 50 31.86 10.32 47.88
N SER A 51 30.90 9.40 47.97
CA SER A 51 30.85 8.40 49.04
C SER A 51 30.42 7.02 48.49
N MET A 52 30.97 5.96 49.09
CA MET A 52 30.46 4.60 48.99
C MET A 52 29.78 4.18 50.28
N TYR A 53 28.94 3.20 50.22
CA TYR A 53 28.12 2.73 51.32
C TYR A 53 28.31 1.22 51.53
N ILE A 54 28.51 0.79 52.76
CA ILE A 54 28.54 -0.60 53.20
C ILE A 54 27.24 -0.86 53.93
N ILE A 55 26.51 -1.88 53.53
CA ILE A 55 25.26 -2.25 54.19
C ILE A 55 25.57 -3.00 55.48
N SER A 56 25.22 -2.42 56.62
CA SER A 56 25.37 -3.07 57.93
C SER A 56 24.11 -3.85 58.31
N LYS A 57 22.95 -3.41 57.85
CA LYS A 57 21.69 -4.08 58.09
C LYS A 57 20.68 -3.71 57.02
N GLY A 58 19.80 -4.68 56.64
CA GLY A 58 18.75 -4.47 55.68
C GLY A 58 19.13 -4.79 54.23
N LYS A 59 18.25 -4.45 53.32
CA LYS A 59 18.40 -4.74 51.88
C LYS A 59 18.13 -3.50 51.04
N VAL A 60 18.89 -3.33 49.97
CA VAL A 60 18.74 -2.26 48.99
C VAL A 60 18.52 -2.84 47.60
N LYS A 61 17.77 -2.11 46.78
CA LYS A 61 17.59 -2.37 45.36
C LYS A 61 18.47 -1.42 44.54
N ILE A 62 19.30 -1.97 43.65
CA ILE A 62 20.04 -1.21 42.64
C ILE A 62 19.22 -1.27 41.37
N HIS A 63 18.87 -0.11 40.76
CA HIS A 63 17.98 -0.05 39.63
C HIS A 63 18.25 1.11 38.68
N ASP A 64 17.78 0.98 37.44
CA ASP A 64 17.72 2.04 36.44
C ASP A 64 16.25 2.24 36.05
N GLY A 65 15.63 3.30 36.56
CA GLY A 65 14.20 3.47 36.49
C GLY A 65 13.44 2.29 37.12
N GLU A 66 12.59 1.61 36.37
CA GLU A 66 11.83 0.43 36.82
C GLU A 66 12.66 -0.88 36.80
N HIS A 67 13.74 -0.90 36.01
CA HIS A 67 14.56 -2.10 35.83
C HIS A 67 15.46 -2.36 37.04
N THR A 68 15.20 -3.45 37.74
CA THR A 68 16.03 -3.90 38.87
C THR A 68 17.27 -4.63 38.36
N VAL A 69 18.43 -4.11 38.63
CA VAL A 69 19.74 -4.70 38.26
C VAL A 69 20.23 -5.70 39.31
N ALA A 70 20.11 -5.34 40.59
CA ALA A 70 20.51 -6.21 41.67
C ALA A 70 19.80 -5.87 43.00
N VAL A 71 19.72 -6.84 43.91
CA VAL A 71 19.36 -6.64 45.28
C VAL A 71 20.58 -6.98 46.13
N MET A 72 20.97 -6.06 47.02
CA MET A 72 22.11 -6.24 47.90
C MET A 72 21.67 -6.21 49.38
N GLU A 73 22.34 -6.98 50.20
CA GLU A 73 22.05 -7.12 51.64
C GLU A 73 23.29 -6.86 52.50
N ALA A 74 23.14 -6.98 53.83
CA ALA A 74 24.20 -6.76 54.78
C ALA A 74 25.50 -7.49 54.38
N GLY A 75 26.67 -6.84 54.55
CA GLY A 75 27.99 -7.31 54.11
C GLY A 75 28.35 -6.87 52.66
N ASN A 76 27.40 -6.38 51.86
CA ASN A 76 27.67 -5.84 50.54
C ASN A 76 27.94 -4.31 50.59
N PHE A 77 28.47 -3.78 49.49
CA PHE A 77 28.76 -2.36 49.35
C PHE A 77 28.31 -1.86 47.96
N PHE A 78 28.02 -0.57 47.84
CA PHE A 78 27.59 0.09 46.60
C PHE A 78 28.09 1.55 46.56
N GLY A 79 28.05 2.15 45.36
CA GLY A 79 28.48 3.53 45.13
C GLY A 79 29.99 3.72 44.95
N GLU A 80 30.73 2.64 44.86
CA GLU A 80 32.21 2.62 44.78
C GLU A 80 32.73 3.24 43.46
N PHE A 81 31.99 3.10 42.34
CA PHE A 81 32.44 3.61 41.06
C PHE A 81 32.70 5.12 41.09
N SER A 82 31.79 5.91 41.66
CA SER A 82 31.95 7.36 41.74
C SER A 82 33.11 7.81 42.61
N LEU A 83 33.61 6.95 43.50
CA LEU A 83 34.86 7.24 44.24
C LEU A 83 36.09 7.02 43.36
N LEU A 84 36.08 6.01 42.51
CA LEU A 84 37.22 5.59 41.69
C LEU A 84 37.40 6.49 40.47
N ASP A 85 36.35 6.81 39.72
CA ASP A 85 36.40 7.50 38.43
C ASP A 85 35.88 8.95 38.48
N ALA A 86 35.35 9.39 39.64
CA ALA A 86 34.71 10.69 39.81
C ALA A 86 33.51 10.96 38.85
N ALA A 87 32.99 9.91 38.19
CA ALA A 87 31.84 10.00 37.34
C ALA A 87 30.52 10.14 38.14
N PRO A 88 29.44 10.67 37.52
CA PRO A 88 28.13 10.65 38.15
C PRO A 88 27.66 9.23 38.48
N ARG A 89 26.73 9.11 39.44
CA ARG A 89 26.15 7.82 39.86
C ARG A 89 25.58 7.06 38.65
N SER A 90 26.05 5.85 38.45
CA SER A 90 25.64 5.01 37.29
C SER A 90 24.23 4.43 37.45
N MET A 91 23.77 4.21 38.70
CA MET A 91 22.51 3.58 39.07
C MET A 91 21.86 4.27 40.25
N SER A 92 20.57 4.09 40.43
CA SER A 92 19.84 4.46 41.63
C SER A 92 19.88 3.33 42.65
N VAL A 93 19.86 3.68 43.93
CA VAL A 93 19.82 2.73 45.03
C VAL A 93 18.71 3.13 45.99
N THR A 94 17.75 2.23 46.21
CA THR A 94 16.60 2.45 47.07
C THR A 94 16.52 1.40 48.19
N ALA A 95 16.23 1.81 49.40
CA ALA A 95 16.04 0.93 50.53
C ALA A 95 14.77 0.08 50.41
N LEU A 96 14.88 -1.25 50.40
CA LEU A 96 13.74 -2.17 50.36
C LEU A 96 13.08 -2.39 51.73
N GLU A 97 13.84 -2.19 52.77
CA GLU A 97 13.43 -2.25 54.19
C GLU A 97 14.18 -1.17 54.97
N ASN A 98 14.10 -1.13 56.30
CA ASN A 98 14.92 -0.20 57.06
C ASN A 98 16.40 -0.63 56.99
N VAL A 99 17.23 0.24 56.40
CA VAL A 99 18.62 -0.03 56.08
C VAL A 99 19.53 0.81 56.98
N GLU A 100 20.54 0.19 57.50
CA GLU A 100 21.66 0.87 58.15
C GLU A 100 22.90 0.70 57.26
N THR A 101 23.63 1.80 57.03
CA THR A 101 24.84 1.80 56.22
C THR A 101 25.99 2.49 56.95
N ILE A 102 27.17 2.11 56.55
CA ILE A 102 28.41 2.80 56.91
C ILE A 102 28.91 3.50 55.65
N SER A 103 29.05 4.82 55.71
CA SER A 103 29.53 5.61 54.55
C SER A 103 31.02 5.89 54.65
N ILE A 104 31.71 5.77 53.51
CA ILE A 104 33.11 6.10 53.30
C ILE A 104 33.19 7.18 52.25
N ASN A 105 33.62 8.38 52.61
CA ASN A 105 33.82 9.46 51.67
C ASN A 105 35.12 9.31 50.88
N ARG A 106 35.28 10.13 49.83
CA ARG A 106 36.41 10.08 48.91
C ARG A 106 37.76 10.32 49.65
N GLU A 107 37.80 11.27 50.56
CA GLU A 107 38.99 11.58 51.28
C GLU A 107 39.49 10.41 52.17
N ILE A 108 38.60 9.83 52.96
CA ILE A 108 38.87 8.65 53.80
C ILE A 108 39.28 7.48 52.88
N PHE A 109 38.61 7.26 51.79
CA PHE A 109 38.88 6.17 50.84
C PHE A 109 40.30 6.27 50.26
N TYR A 110 40.68 7.45 49.74
CA TYR A 110 42.02 7.65 49.17
C TYR A 110 43.14 7.62 50.26
N ASN A 111 42.86 8.08 51.47
CA ASN A 111 43.81 7.93 52.59
C ASN A 111 44.05 6.47 52.96
N LEU A 112 42.99 5.65 52.96
CA LEU A 112 43.13 4.20 53.17
C LEU A 112 43.90 3.54 52.00
N LEU A 113 43.66 3.87 50.77
CA LEU A 113 44.40 3.32 49.62
C LEU A 113 45.89 3.69 49.67
N LYS A 114 46.23 4.93 50.08
CA LYS A 114 47.60 5.42 50.16
C LYS A 114 48.40 4.75 51.29
N ASN A 115 47.76 4.58 52.41
CA ASN A 115 48.46 4.09 53.62
C ASN A 115 48.39 2.57 53.78
N GLN A 116 47.50 1.90 53.06
CA GLN A 116 47.18 0.48 53.19
C GLN A 116 47.09 -0.22 51.83
N PRO A 117 48.19 -0.57 51.19
CA PRO A 117 48.18 -1.18 49.83
C PRO A 117 47.44 -2.49 49.76
N GLU A 118 47.30 -3.27 50.79
CA GLU A 118 46.52 -4.52 50.82
C GLU A 118 45.03 -4.27 50.72
N VAL A 119 44.53 -3.16 51.28
CA VAL A 119 43.11 -2.75 51.08
C VAL A 119 42.84 -2.41 49.60
N ALA A 120 43.73 -1.64 48.97
CA ALA A 120 43.66 -1.30 47.57
C ALA A 120 43.62 -2.56 46.67
N LYS A 121 44.54 -3.49 46.91
CA LYS A 121 44.65 -4.75 46.21
C LYS A 121 43.35 -5.57 46.33
N LYS A 122 42.79 -5.62 47.55
CA LYS A 122 41.53 -6.35 47.80
C LYS A 122 40.35 -5.73 47.10
N ILE A 123 40.21 -4.40 47.14
CA ILE A 123 39.16 -3.67 46.42
C ILE A 123 39.24 -3.96 44.90
N ILE A 124 40.42 -3.81 44.30
CA ILE A 124 40.62 -4.08 42.86
C ILE A 124 40.27 -5.54 42.53
N SER A 125 40.69 -6.49 43.32
CA SER A 125 40.38 -7.92 43.13
C SER A 125 38.86 -8.17 43.14
N THR A 126 38.18 -7.62 44.15
CA THR A 126 36.72 -7.80 44.31
C THR A 126 35.96 -7.18 43.14
N LEU A 127 36.31 -5.94 42.73
CA LEU A 127 35.68 -5.27 41.59
C LEU A 127 35.95 -6.03 40.28
N THR A 128 37.18 -6.51 40.07
CA THR A 128 37.53 -7.30 38.90
C THR A 128 36.74 -8.60 38.82
N THR A 129 36.55 -9.31 39.94
CA THR A 129 35.74 -10.52 39.99
C THR A 129 34.29 -10.23 39.71
N ARG A 130 33.72 -9.14 40.27
CA ARG A 130 32.34 -8.71 40.01
C ARG A 130 32.13 -8.37 38.53
N LEU A 131 33.04 -7.60 37.92
CA LEU A 131 32.96 -7.26 36.48
C LEU A 131 33.05 -8.49 35.58
N ARG A 132 33.94 -9.45 35.89
CA ARG A 132 34.03 -10.70 35.13
C ARG A 132 32.72 -11.50 35.18
N GLY A 133 32.15 -11.66 36.36
CA GLY A 133 30.86 -12.37 36.50
C GLY A 133 29.71 -11.68 35.76
N GLN A 134 29.65 -10.36 35.82
CA GLN A 134 28.66 -9.60 35.05
C GLN A 134 28.85 -9.77 33.52
N ASN A 135 30.10 -9.66 33.04
CA ASN A 135 30.37 -9.85 31.61
C ASN A 135 30.03 -11.27 31.13
N GLU A 136 30.35 -12.30 31.90
CA GLU A 136 30.00 -13.69 31.57
C GLU A 136 28.48 -13.88 31.49
N SER A 137 27.73 -13.28 32.41
CA SER A 137 26.26 -13.32 32.39
C SER A 137 25.69 -12.63 31.15
N ILE A 138 26.18 -11.44 30.82
CA ILE A 138 25.76 -10.67 29.65
C ILE A 138 26.08 -11.44 28.37
N ILE A 139 27.31 -11.99 28.25
CA ILE A 139 27.69 -12.78 27.06
C ILE A 139 26.76 -14.00 26.89
N THR A 140 26.41 -14.66 27.99
CA THR A 140 25.52 -15.82 27.95
C THR A 140 24.11 -15.42 27.51
N GLN A 141 23.57 -14.31 28.03
CA GLN A 141 22.28 -13.78 27.64
C GLN A 141 22.24 -13.38 26.14
N LEU A 142 23.32 -12.70 25.69
CA LEU A 142 23.43 -12.31 24.28
C LEU A 142 23.47 -13.53 23.33
N LYS A 143 24.25 -14.57 23.69
CA LYS A 143 24.32 -15.81 22.90
C LYS A 143 22.97 -16.54 22.83
N ASN A 144 22.26 -16.61 23.96
CA ASN A 144 20.93 -17.23 23.98
C ASN A 144 19.93 -16.43 23.10
N ARG A 145 19.99 -15.09 23.20
CA ARG A 145 19.13 -14.22 22.41
C ARG A 145 19.42 -14.30 20.90
N GLU A 146 20.72 -14.35 20.55
CA GLU A 146 21.15 -14.53 19.16
C GLU A 146 20.64 -15.88 18.60
N SER A 147 20.81 -16.96 19.34
CA SER A 147 20.30 -18.28 18.94
C SER A 147 18.78 -18.31 18.74
N GLU A 148 18.03 -17.68 19.67
CA GLU A 148 16.57 -17.57 19.56
C GLU A 148 16.16 -16.76 18.33
N LEU A 149 16.82 -15.62 18.09
CA LEU A 149 16.54 -14.77 16.93
C LEU A 149 16.85 -15.50 15.61
N THR A 150 17.98 -16.19 15.54
CA THR A 150 18.36 -16.97 14.35
C THR A 150 17.30 -18.03 14.04
N ARG A 151 16.87 -18.79 15.04
CA ARG A 151 15.80 -19.78 14.86
C ARG A 151 14.50 -19.15 14.36
N LEU A 152 14.12 -17.99 14.94
CA LEU A 152 12.90 -17.29 14.55
C LEU A 152 12.97 -16.76 13.10
N VAL A 153 14.13 -16.24 12.70
CA VAL A 153 14.39 -15.78 11.34
C VAL A 153 14.28 -16.93 10.34
N ASP A 154 14.90 -18.08 10.65
CA ASP A 154 14.87 -19.26 9.79
C ASP A 154 13.42 -19.79 9.62
N GLU A 155 12.65 -19.89 10.71
CA GLU A 155 11.25 -20.31 10.69
C GLU A 155 10.40 -19.35 9.83
N ARG A 156 10.55 -18.04 10.02
CA ARG A 156 9.80 -17.04 9.26
C ARG A 156 10.20 -17.00 7.78
N THR A 157 11.48 -17.16 7.49
CA THR A 157 11.96 -17.21 6.11
C THR A 157 11.41 -18.42 5.37
N HIS A 158 11.36 -19.57 6.04
CA HIS A 158 10.77 -20.79 5.47
C HIS A 158 9.26 -20.63 5.22
N GLU A 159 8.51 -20.09 6.19
CA GLU A 159 7.07 -19.80 6.04
C GLU A 159 6.80 -18.84 4.88
N LEU A 160 7.56 -17.75 4.79
CA LEU A 160 7.45 -16.78 3.71
C LEU A 160 7.72 -17.40 2.33
N LYS A 161 8.71 -18.30 2.24
CA LYS A 161 9.02 -19.00 0.99
C LYS A 161 7.84 -19.85 0.53
N ILE A 162 7.26 -20.65 1.42
CA ILE A 162 6.08 -21.48 1.09
C ILE A 162 4.92 -20.60 0.62
N LYS A 163 4.59 -19.54 1.37
CA LYS A 163 3.50 -18.62 1.00
C LYS A 163 3.74 -17.94 -0.34
N ASN A 164 4.98 -17.59 -0.64
CA ASN A 164 5.33 -16.98 -1.92
C ASN A 164 5.15 -17.97 -3.09
N GLU A 165 5.54 -19.22 -2.91
CA GLU A 165 5.31 -20.28 -3.90
C GLU A 165 3.81 -20.52 -4.13
N GLU A 166 2.99 -20.54 -3.07
CA GLU A 166 1.53 -20.65 -3.18
C GLU A 166 0.91 -19.45 -3.94
N ILE A 167 1.37 -18.22 -3.66
CA ILE A 167 0.92 -17.02 -4.35
C ILE A 167 1.27 -17.08 -5.84
N ILE A 168 2.47 -17.51 -6.19
CA ILE A 168 2.91 -17.66 -7.59
C ILE A 168 2.01 -18.64 -8.33
N ILE A 169 1.72 -19.81 -7.72
CA ILE A 169 0.84 -20.81 -8.32
C ILE A 169 -0.57 -20.24 -8.52
N LYS A 170 -1.15 -19.64 -7.48
CA LYS A 170 -2.50 -19.06 -7.57
C LYS A 170 -2.61 -17.92 -8.59
N ASN A 171 -1.60 -17.05 -8.65
CA ASN A 171 -1.57 -15.97 -9.64
C ASN A 171 -1.49 -16.53 -11.08
N ARG A 172 -0.77 -17.62 -11.29
CA ARG A 172 -0.74 -18.29 -12.58
C ARG A 172 -2.11 -18.88 -12.95
N GLU A 173 -2.75 -19.58 -12.03
CA GLU A 173 -4.11 -20.13 -12.24
C GLU A 173 -5.12 -19.04 -12.57
N ILE A 174 -5.11 -17.93 -11.85
CA ILE A 174 -5.98 -16.76 -12.11
C ILE A 174 -5.68 -16.21 -13.50
N THR A 175 -4.41 -15.99 -13.85
CA THR A 175 -4.00 -15.45 -15.15
C THR A 175 -4.44 -16.39 -16.29
N ASP A 176 -4.29 -17.70 -16.14
CA ASP A 176 -4.72 -18.69 -17.13
C ASP A 176 -6.24 -18.67 -17.32
N ASN A 177 -7.01 -18.54 -16.23
CA ASN A 177 -8.47 -18.41 -16.29
C ASN A 177 -8.92 -17.12 -16.99
N VAL A 178 -8.26 -15.98 -16.68
CA VAL A 178 -8.58 -14.71 -17.36
C VAL A 178 -8.17 -14.73 -18.83
N ASN A 179 -7.06 -15.40 -19.20
CA ASN A 179 -6.68 -15.62 -20.58
C ASN A 179 -7.71 -16.50 -21.33
N TYR A 180 -8.33 -17.44 -20.63
CA TYR A 180 -9.44 -18.20 -21.20
C TYR A 180 -10.66 -17.32 -21.44
N ALA A 181 -11.04 -16.48 -20.49
CA ALA A 181 -12.10 -15.48 -20.63
C ALA A 181 -11.85 -14.53 -21.81
N LYS A 182 -10.59 -14.07 -22.01
CA LYS A 182 -10.19 -13.29 -23.18
C LYS A 182 -10.51 -13.98 -24.50
N ARG A 183 -10.27 -15.29 -24.59
CA ARG A 183 -10.58 -16.06 -25.81
C ARG A 183 -12.07 -16.12 -26.08
N ILE A 184 -12.90 -16.24 -25.03
CA ILE A 184 -14.36 -16.19 -25.16
C ILE A 184 -14.78 -14.79 -25.62
N GLN A 185 -14.30 -13.73 -24.98
CA GLN A 185 -14.60 -12.34 -25.35
C GLN A 185 -14.19 -12.05 -26.82
N ALA A 186 -13.00 -12.47 -27.22
CA ALA A 186 -12.53 -12.29 -28.60
C ALA A 186 -13.38 -13.05 -29.64
N ALA A 187 -14.00 -14.17 -29.26
CA ALA A 187 -14.83 -14.94 -30.15
C ALA A 187 -16.21 -14.30 -30.42
N ILE A 188 -16.69 -13.41 -29.55
CA ILE A 188 -17.96 -12.68 -29.71
C ILE A 188 -17.78 -11.33 -30.41
N LEU A 189 -16.55 -10.78 -30.42
CA LEU A 189 -16.28 -9.56 -31.19
C LEU A 189 -16.31 -9.84 -32.70
N PRO A 190 -16.80 -8.89 -33.52
CA PRO A 190 -16.87 -9.06 -34.95
C PRO A 190 -15.48 -9.15 -35.60
N ASP A 191 -15.33 -9.97 -36.65
CA ASP A 191 -14.11 -9.95 -37.45
C ASP A 191 -13.96 -8.60 -38.15
N LEU A 192 -12.88 -7.91 -37.90
CA LEU A 192 -12.56 -6.61 -38.52
C LEU A 192 -12.59 -6.65 -40.04
N LYS A 193 -12.31 -7.80 -40.65
CA LYS A 193 -12.42 -7.98 -42.10
C LYS A 193 -13.82 -7.72 -42.61
N THR A 194 -14.85 -8.04 -41.84
CA THR A 194 -16.25 -7.78 -42.19
C THR A 194 -16.55 -6.28 -42.22
N ILE A 195 -16.05 -5.55 -41.25
CA ILE A 195 -16.15 -4.08 -41.18
C ILE A 195 -15.44 -3.46 -42.38
N TYR A 196 -14.19 -3.86 -42.63
CA TYR A 196 -13.36 -3.31 -43.72
C TYR A 196 -13.91 -3.65 -45.13
N LYS A 197 -14.64 -4.76 -45.25
CA LYS A 197 -15.34 -5.10 -46.52
C LYS A 197 -16.44 -4.10 -46.84
N THR A 198 -17.18 -3.66 -45.82
CA THR A 198 -18.28 -2.68 -46.02
C THR A 198 -17.76 -1.24 -45.99
N PHE A 199 -16.85 -0.96 -45.11
CA PHE A 199 -16.19 0.35 -44.95
C PHE A 199 -14.68 0.23 -45.17
N PRO A 200 -14.22 0.20 -46.46
CA PRO A 200 -12.78 0.02 -46.73
C PRO A 200 -11.88 1.12 -46.13
N LYS A 201 -12.47 2.31 -45.91
CA LYS A 201 -11.80 3.44 -45.24
C LYS A 201 -12.26 3.55 -43.81
N SER A 202 -11.87 2.61 -42.97
CA SER A 202 -12.20 2.62 -41.57
C SER A 202 -11.09 2.03 -40.70
N PHE A 203 -11.16 2.27 -39.41
CA PHE A 203 -10.31 1.60 -38.41
C PHE A 203 -11.06 1.34 -37.11
N VAL A 204 -10.58 0.37 -36.37
CA VAL A 204 -10.92 0.13 -34.97
C VAL A 204 -9.61 0.14 -34.18
N LEU A 205 -9.45 1.10 -33.27
CA LEU A 205 -8.40 1.13 -32.26
C LEU A 205 -9.03 0.59 -30.97
N TYR A 206 -8.54 -0.56 -30.51
CA TYR A 206 -9.06 -1.25 -29.33
C TYR A 206 -7.88 -1.65 -28.44
N LEU A 207 -7.76 -1.01 -27.27
CA LEU A 207 -6.66 -1.17 -26.33
C LEU A 207 -7.24 -1.47 -24.95
N PRO A 208 -7.45 -2.74 -24.61
CA PRO A 208 -7.87 -3.13 -23.26
C PRO A 208 -6.84 -2.69 -22.20
N LYS A 209 -7.32 -2.21 -21.05
CA LYS A 209 -6.51 -1.90 -19.87
C LYS A 209 -5.95 -3.16 -19.23
N ASP A 210 -6.81 -4.16 -19.08
CA ASP A 210 -6.51 -5.46 -18.48
C ASP A 210 -6.42 -6.55 -19.57
N ILE A 211 -6.36 -7.81 -19.14
CA ILE A 211 -6.35 -8.97 -20.05
C ILE A 211 -7.65 -9.05 -20.86
N VAL A 212 -8.78 -8.69 -20.22
CA VAL A 212 -10.12 -8.58 -20.81
C VAL A 212 -10.64 -7.15 -20.61
N SER A 213 -11.66 -6.74 -21.36
CA SER A 213 -12.12 -5.36 -21.45
C SER A 213 -13.60 -5.22 -21.11
N GLY A 214 -13.96 -4.09 -20.46
CA GLY A 214 -15.34 -3.63 -20.36
C GLY A 214 -15.85 -3.04 -21.67
N ASP A 215 -14.96 -2.41 -22.44
CA ASP A 215 -15.29 -1.89 -23.76
C ASP A 215 -15.52 -3.03 -24.75
N PHE A 216 -16.46 -2.83 -25.65
CA PHE A 216 -16.64 -3.70 -26.81
C PHE A 216 -17.18 -2.94 -28.01
N TYR A 217 -16.96 -3.52 -29.18
CA TYR A 217 -17.57 -3.03 -30.41
C TYR A 217 -18.36 -4.16 -31.10
N SER A 218 -19.41 -3.77 -31.81
CA SER A 218 -20.20 -4.71 -32.60
C SER A 218 -20.46 -4.18 -34.01
N TYR A 219 -20.64 -5.09 -34.94
CA TYR A 219 -20.93 -4.77 -36.33
C TYR A 219 -21.98 -5.74 -36.86
N PHE A 220 -23.00 -5.17 -37.49
CA PHE A 220 -24.06 -5.94 -38.10
C PHE A 220 -24.35 -5.42 -39.53
N LEU A 221 -24.56 -6.34 -40.42
CA LEU A 221 -25.10 -6.03 -41.75
C LEU A 221 -26.51 -6.62 -41.86
N LYS A 222 -27.52 -5.77 -41.91
CA LYS A 222 -28.91 -6.17 -42.01
C LYS A 222 -29.62 -5.43 -43.15
N ASN A 223 -30.06 -6.18 -44.14
CA ASN A 223 -30.64 -5.62 -45.36
C ASN A 223 -29.67 -4.60 -46.02
N LYS A 224 -30.05 -3.34 -46.08
CA LYS A 224 -29.26 -2.21 -46.62
C LYS A 224 -28.51 -1.40 -45.54
N TYR A 225 -28.61 -1.80 -44.27
CA TYR A 225 -28.04 -1.07 -43.14
C TYR A 225 -26.79 -1.75 -42.66
N ALA A 226 -25.74 -0.96 -42.51
CA ALA A 226 -24.51 -1.36 -41.79
C ALA A 226 -24.49 -0.67 -40.41
N ILE A 227 -24.57 -1.46 -39.35
CA ILE A 227 -24.68 -0.97 -37.98
C ILE A 227 -23.37 -1.15 -37.29
N VAL A 228 -22.85 -0.07 -36.68
CA VAL A 228 -21.61 -0.04 -35.89
C VAL A 228 -21.94 0.40 -34.47
N VAL A 229 -21.45 -0.31 -33.50
CA VAL A 229 -21.68 -0.04 -32.09
C VAL A 229 -20.33 0.11 -31.39
N ALA A 230 -20.20 1.13 -30.55
CA ALA A 230 -19.14 1.26 -29.54
C ALA A 230 -19.79 1.36 -28.17
N ALA A 231 -19.40 0.50 -27.27
CA ALA A 231 -19.97 0.40 -25.93
C ALA A 231 -18.88 0.34 -24.87
N ASP A 232 -19.15 0.96 -23.74
CA ASP A 232 -18.31 1.10 -22.56
C ASP A 232 -19.11 0.64 -21.34
N CYS A 233 -18.77 -0.52 -20.79
CA CYS A 233 -19.49 -1.11 -19.66
C CYS A 233 -18.93 -0.60 -18.33
N THR A 234 -19.78 -0.54 -17.31
CA THR A 234 -19.36 -0.23 -15.94
C THR A 234 -18.26 -1.17 -15.46
N GLY A 235 -17.10 -0.60 -15.06
CA GLY A 235 -15.96 -1.35 -14.56
C GLY A 235 -15.09 -1.94 -15.66
N HIS A 236 -13.89 -2.35 -15.27
CA HIS A 236 -12.89 -2.91 -16.18
C HIS A 236 -12.49 -4.34 -15.75
N GLY A 237 -11.63 -5.00 -16.51
CA GLY A 237 -11.20 -6.36 -16.24
C GLY A 237 -12.36 -7.36 -16.34
N VAL A 238 -12.40 -8.34 -15.43
CA VAL A 238 -13.35 -9.47 -15.50
C VAL A 238 -14.80 -9.00 -15.36
N THR A 239 -15.10 -8.05 -14.50
CA THR A 239 -16.48 -7.55 -14.29
C THR A 239 -17.01 -6.85 -15.53
N GLY A 240 -16.25 -5.91 -16.10
CA GLY A 240 -16.60 -5.26 -17.36
C GLY A 240 -16.72 -6.26 -18.51
N ALA A 241 -15.85 -7.28 -18.57
CA ALA A 241 -15.91 -8.30 -19.59
C ALA A 241 -17.21 -9.13 -19.56
N PHE A 242 -17.74 -9.45 -18.38
CA PHE A 242 -19.06 -10.10 -18.28
C PHE A 242 -20.16 -9.23 -18.83
N LEU A 243 -20.16 -7.93 -18.50
CA LEU A 243 -21.16 -7.00 -19.02
C LEU A 243 -21.04 -6.82 -20.54
N SER A 244 -19.82 -6.79 -21.09
CA SER A 244 -19.61 -6.71 -22.53
C SER A 244 -20.15 -7.93 -23.27
N VAL A 245 -20.02 -9.14 -22.70
CA VAL A 245 -20.61 -10.36 -23.25
C VAL A 245 -22.15 -10.32 -23.26
N ILE A 246 -22.73 -9.90 -22.11
CA ILE A 246 -24.20 -9.75 -21.98
C ILE A 246 -24.71 -8.70 -22.97
N GLY A 247 -24.11 -7.50 -22.99
CA GLY A 247 -24.51 -6.41 -23.86
C GLY A 247 -24.41 -6.77 -25.32
N ASN A 248 -23.34 -7.42 -25.76
CA ASN A 248 -23.20 -7.89 -27.12
C ASN A 248 -24.24 -8.96 -27.49
N SER A 249 -24.57 -9.87 -26.57
CA SER A 249 -25.62 -10.89 -26.77
C SER A 249 -26.97 -10.26 -26.93
N LEU A 250 -27.35 -9.31 -26.07
CA LEU A 250 -28.61 -8.58 -26.16
C LEU A 250 -28.71 -7.75 -27.44
N LEU A 251 -27.64 -7.06 -27.85
CA LEU A 251 -27.59 -6.33 -29.12
C LEU A 251 -27.81 -7.26 -30.32
N ASN A 252 -27.18 -8.43 -30.33
CA ASN A 252 -27.38 -9.44 -31.36
C ASN A 252 -28.86 -9.83 -31.47
N GLN A 253 -29.50 -10.17 -30.37
CA GLN A 253 -30.91 -10.53 -30.33
C GLN A 253 -31.79 -9.39 -30.84
N ILE A 254 -31.67 -8.20 -30.29
CA ILE A 254 -32.49 -7.03 -30.61
C ILE A 254 -32.38 -6.67 -32.12
N ILE A 255 -31.16 -6.65 -32.65
CA ILE A 255 -30.93 -6.27 -34.05
C ILE A 255 -31.45 -7.35 -35.01
N HIS A 256 -31.36 -8.63 -34.64
CA HIS A 256 -31.90 -9.69 -35.45
C HIS A 256 -33.43 -9.72 -35.49
N GLU A 257 -34.12 -9.35 -34.43
CA GLU A 257 -35.59 -9.35 -34.32
C GLU A 257 -36.25 -8.15 -35.03
N ASN A 258 -35.56 -7.01 -35.14
CA ASN A 258 -36.13 -5.78 -35.72
C ASN A 258 -35.90 -5.69 -37.24
N ASP A 259 -36.96 -5.41 -38.02
CA ASP A 259 -36.86 -5.27 -39.47
C ASP A 259 -36.15 -3.97 -39.90
N VAL A 260 -36.32 -2.87 -39.17
CA VAL A 260 -35.66 -1.59 -39.41
C VAL A 260 -34.83 -1.22 -38.19
N PRO A 261 -33.50 -1.19 -38.34
CA PRO A 261 -32.62 -0.96 -37.21
C PRO A 261 -32.50 0.54 -36.91
N ASP A 262 -33.52 1.14 -36.29
CA ASP A 262 -33.44 2.49 -35.76
C ASP A 262 -32.59 2.51 -34.48
N PRO A 263 -31.49 3.29 -34.43
CA PRO A 263 -30.56 3.30 -33.29
C PRO A 263 -31.23 3.67 -31.97
N GLY A 264 -32.15 4.63 -31.93
CA GLY A 264 -32.87 5.01 -30.71
C GLY A 264 -33.71 3.86 -30.17
N SER A 265 -34.49 3.21 -31.04
CA SER A 265 -35.29 2.05 -30.67
C SER A 265 -34.44 0.87 -30.20
N ILE A 266 -33.27 0.65 -30.80
CA ILE A 266 -32.34 -0.38 -30.34
C ILE A 266 -31.85 -0.07 -28.90
N LEU A 267 -31.50 1.19 -28.59
CA LEU A 267 -31.09 1.58 -27.25
C LEU A 267 -32.22 1.47 -26.22
N ASP A 268 -33.47 1.81 -26.59
CA ASP A 268 -34.62 1.65 -25.71
C ASP A 268 -34.83 0.17 -25.33
N HIS A 269 -34.82 -0.73 -26.32
CA HIS A 269 -34.92 -2.16 -26.06
C HIS A 269 -33.72 -2.70 -25.25
N LEU A 270 -32.49 -2.26 -25.57
CA LEU A 270 -31.30 -2.67 -24.86
C LEU A 270 -31.34 -2.25 -23.39
N HIS A 271 -31.88 -1.06 -23.10
CA HIS A 271 -32.07 -0.56 -21.75
C HIS A 271 -33.00 -1.48 -20.93
N GLU A 272 -34.19 -1.80 -21.47
CA GLU A 272 -35.15 -2.68 -20.79
C GLU A 272 -34.63 -4.11 -20.61
N GLU A 273 -33.99 -4.66 -21.66
CA GLU A 273 -33.42 -6.01 -21.60
C GLU A 273 -32.26 -6.09 -20.63
N MET A 274 -31.40 -5.05 -20.51
CA MET A 274 -30.33 -5.00 -19.53
C MET A 274 -30.86 -4.99 -18.10
N ILE A 275 -31.89 -4.15 -17.82
CA ILE A 275 -32.53 -4.08 -16.49
C ILE A 275 -33.14 -5.44 -16.13
N THR A 276 -33.78 -6.10 -17.10
CA THR A 276 -34.44 -7.39 -16.90
C THR A 276 -33.41 -8.51 -16.67
N THR A 277 -32.39 -8.59 -17.53
CA THR A 277 -31.33 -9.62 -17.47
C THR A 277 -30.54 -9.54 -16.18
N LEU A 278 -30.22 -8.33 -15.70
CA LEU A 278 -29.49 -8.10 -14.46
C LEU A 278 -30.41 -8.04 -13.21
N ASN A 279 -31.73 -8.24 -13.36
CA ASN A 279 -32.72 -8.14 -12.28
C ASN A 279 -32.66 -6.81 -11.51
N GLN A 280 -32.32 -5.71 -12.15
CA GLN A 280 -32.04 -4.42 -11.48
C GLN A 280 -33.25 -3.82 -10.76
N ARG A 281 -34.46 -4.23 -11.08
CA ARG A 281 -35.69 -3.82 -10.37
C ARG A 281 -35.83 -4.45 -8.98
N SER A 282 -35.07 -5.52 -8.70
CA SER A 282 -35.17 -6.30 -7.46
C SER A 282 -33.86 -6.38 -6.66
N ASN A 283 -32.76 -5.88 -7.22
CA ASN A 283 -31.46 -5.85 -6.56
C ASN A 283 -30.88 -4.42 -6.57
N GLU A 284 -29.74 -4.22 -5.90
CA GLU A 284 -29.05 -2.93 -5.79
C GLU A 284 -28.04 -2.67 -6.93
N SER A 285 -27.99 -3.53 -7.97
CA SER A 285 -27.03 -3.36 -9.06
C SER A 285 -27.37 -2.12 -9.88
N THR A 286 -26.37 -1.27 -10.05
CA THR A 286 -26.40 -0.08 -10.92
C THR A 286 -25.55 -0.26 -12.18
N ASP A 287 -25.15 -1.51 -12.46
CA ASP A 287 -24.32 -1.83 -13.60
C ASP A 287 -25.03 -1.53 -14.92
N GLY A 288 -24.27 -1.04 -15.87
CA GLY A 288 -24.80 -0.65 -17.16
C GLY A 288 -23.71 -0.38 -18.17
N MET A 289 -24.06 0.37 -19.21
CA MET A 289 -23.09 0.77 -20.24
C MET A 289 -23.45 2.08 -20.89
N ASP A 290 -22.43 2.78 -21.35
CA ASP A 290 -22.52 3.92 -22.25
C ASP A 290 -22.35 3.43 -23.69
N VAL A 291 -23.23 3.80 -24.59
CA VAL A 291 -23.27 3.20 -25.93
C VAL A 291 -23.48 4.26 -27.01
N SER A 292 -22.74 4.13 -28.11
CA SER A 292 -23.00 4.80 -29.39
C SER A 292 -23.41 3.80 -30.43
N ILE A 293 -24.55 4.01 -31.12
CA ILE A 293 -25.01 3.22 -32.27
C ILE A 293 -25.09 4.08 -33.49
N CYS A 294 -24.44 3.64 -34.57
CA CYS A 294 -24.50 4.22 -35.91
C CYS A 294 -25.07 3.21 -36.88
N SER A 295 -26.14 3.54 -37.57
CA SER A 295 -26.76 2.73 -38.64
C SER A 295 -26.64 3.50 -39.97
N VAL A 296 -25.82 2.99 -40.88
CA VAL A 296 -25.57 3.63 -42.19
C VAL A 296 -26.43 2.95 -43.27
N GLU A 297 -27.37 3.69 -43.87
CA GLU A 297 -28.06 3.27 -45.08
C GLU A 297 -27.18 3.60 -46.29
N ILE A 298 -26.43 2.60 -46.78
CA ILE A 298 -25.31 2.79 -47.72
C ILE A 298 -25.77 3.43 -49.02
N GLU A 299 -26.89 2.96 -49.57
CA GLU A 299 -27.43 3.43 -50.87
C GLU A 299 -27.93 4.88 -50.84
N LYS A 300 -28.46 5.32 -49.66
CA LYS A 300 -28.98 6.68 -49.49
C LYS A 300 -28.00 7.67 -48.96
N GLN A 301 -26.79 7.21 -48.57
CA GLN A 301 -25.81 8.03 -47.87
C GLN A 301 -26.42 8.73 -46.64
N LEU A 302 -27.15 7.97 -45.85
CA LEU A 302 -27.82 8.45 -44.64
C LEU A 302 -27.29 7.71 -43.44
N LEU A 303 -26.78 8.46 -42.48
CA LEU A 303 -26.32 7.96 -41.19
C LEU A 303 -27.36 8.25 -40.11
N HIS A 304 -27.85 7.23 -39.46
CA HIS A 304 -28.68 7.33 -38.26
C HIS A 304 -27.79 7.12 -37.03
N TYR A 305 -27.94 7.97 -36.03
CA TYR A 305 -27.16 7.89 -34.80
C TYR A 305 -28.07 8.06 -33.58
N ALA A 306 -27.84 7.25 -32.56
CA ALA A 306 -28.29 7.46 -31.18
C ALA A 306 -27.19 7.10 -30.19
N GLY A 307 -27.21 7.74 -29.04
CA GLY A 307 -26.18 7.50 -28.00
C GLY A 307 -26.74 7.59 -26.58
N ALA A 308 -26.25 6.71 -25.73
CA ALA A 308 -26.36 6.77 -24.28
C ALA A 308 -25.01 7.28 -23.75
N ASN A 309 -24.96 8.53 -23.26
CA ASN A 309 -23.77 9.26 -22.79
C ASN A 309 -22.61 9.43 -23.81
N ARG A 310 -22.53 8.64 -24.87
CA ARG A 310 -21.41 8.67 -25.83
C ARG A 310 -21.82 9.41 -27.12
N PRO A 311 -21.17 10.55 -27.46
CA PRO A 311 -21.48 11.36 -28.61
C PRO A 311 -20.96 10.75 -29.90
N LEU A 312 -21.56 11.12 -31.02
CA LEU A 312 -20.98 10.98 -32.36
C LEU A 312 -20.23 12.26 -32.74
N TRP A 313 -19.01 12.13 -33.26
CA TRP A 313 -18.28 13.23 -33.90
C TRP A 313 -18.20 13.01 -35.39
N LEU A 314 -18.70 13.98 -36.16
CA LEU A 314 -18.61 14.02 -37.60
C LEU A 314 -17.63 15.13 -38.01
N ILE A 315 -16.64 14.82 -38.81
CA ILE A 315 -15.76 15.80 -39.42
C ILE A 315 -16.09 15.95 -40.89
N ARG A 316 -16.47 17.18 -41.25
CA ARG A 316 -16.84 17.58 -42.63
C ARG A 316 -16.10 18.86 -42.96
N ASN A 317 -15.40 18.92 -44.09
CA ASN A 317 -14.64 20.09 -44.53
C ASN A 317 -13.67 20.65 -43.43
N ASN A 318 -13.05 19.75 -42.68
CA ASN A 318 -12.17 20.06 -41.55
C ASN A 318 -12.84 20.75 -40.34
N GLU A 319 -14.18 20.70 -40.28
CA GLU A 319 -14.95 21.18 -39.13
C GLU A 319 -15.56 19.98 -38.38
N LEU A 320 -15.47 20.00 -37.04
CA LEU A 320 -16.00 18.94 -36.19
C LEU A 320 -17.40 19.29 -35.69
N ILE A 321 -18.37 18.50 -36.10
CA ILE A 321 -19.76 18.56 -35.67
C ILE A 321 -20.01 17.49 -34.62
N THR A 322 -20.58 17.86 -33.49
CA THR A 322 -20.90 16.94 -32.39
C THR A 322 -22.39 16.69 -32.31
N TYR A 323 -22.80 15.44 -32.47
CA TYR A 323 -24.17 15.02 -32.19
C TYR A 323 -24.24 14.53 -30.76
N GLN A 324 -25.07 15.18 -29.94
CA GLN A 324 -25.13 14.94 -28.50
C GLN A 324 -25.95 13.68 -28.20
N PRO A 325 -25.47 12.82 -27.29
CA PRO A 325 -26.22 11.67 -26.81
C PRO A 325 -27.33 12.07 -25.84
N ASN A 326 -28.22 11.14 -25.51
CA ASN A 326 -28.99 11.25 -24.28
C ASN A 326 -28.05 11.12 -23.08
N LYS A 327 -28.35 11.86 -21.99
CA LYS A 327 -27.47 11.94 -20.79
C LYS A 327 -27.87 10.91 -19.74
N PHE A 328 -28.05 9.70 -20.14
CA PHE A 328 -28.29 8.55 -19.27
C PHE A 328 -27.72 7.28 -19.89
N PRO A 329 -27.26 6.32 -19.07
CA PRO A 329 -26.68 5.07 -19.55
C PRO A 329 -27.77 4.05 -19.93
N ILE A 330 -27.35 2.95 -20.51
CA ILE A 330 -28.12 1.72 -20.67
C ILE A 330 -28.04 0.95 -19.35
N GLY A 331 -29.19 0.55 -18.80
CA GLY A 331 -29.26 -0.08 -17.46
C GLY A 331 -29.10 0.93 -16.31
N GLY A 332 -28.95 0.42 -15.08
CA GLY A 332 -28.86 1.22 -13.87
C GLY A 332 -30.21 1.72 -13.34
N LEU A 333 -30.23 2.09 -12.05
CA LEU A 333 -31.47 2.45 -11.33
C LEU A 333 -32.06 3.83 -11.63
N GLN A 334 -31.55 4.57 -12.60
CA GLN A 334 -32.18 5.83 -13.04
C GLN A 334 -33.44 5.59 -13.89
N ILE A 335 -34.31 4.74 -13.40
CA ILE A 335 -35.44 4.09 -14.05
C ILE A 335 -36.62 5.06 -14.35
N SER A 336 -36.53 6.32 -13.99
CA SER A 336 -37.62 7.27 -14.22
C SER A 336 -37.49 8.06 -15.54
N HIS A 337 -36.93 7.45 -16.58
CA HIS A 337 -36.87 8.11 -17.87
C HIS A 337 -38.17 7.83 -18.66
N ASN A 338 -39.05 8.81 -18.68
CA ASN A 338 -40.17 8.86 -19.64
C ASN A 338 -39.70 9.31 -21.04
N GLU A 339 -38.40 9.36 -21.29
CA GLU A 339 -37.80 9.85 -22.53
C GLU A 339 -37.11 8.68 -23.26
N ASN A 340 -37.52 8.46 -24.51
CA ASN A 340 -36.89 7.53 -25.43
C ASN A 340 -35.55 8.07 -25.92
N PHE A 341 -34.62 7.19 -26.33
CA PHE A 341 -33.38 7.59 -26.97
C PHE A 341 -33.66 8.26 -28.32
N LYS A 342 -33.03 9.44 -28.50
CA LYS A 342 -33.24 10.25 -29.73
C LYS A 342 -32.38 9.74 -30.87
N THR A 343 -32.99 9.42 -32.00
CA THR A 343 -32.29 9.17 -33.28
C THR A 343 -32.05 10.48 -34.03
N TYR A 344 -30.82 10.67 -34.49
CA TYR A 344 -30.48 11.72 -35.46
C TYR A 344 -30.37 11.11 -36.86
N GLU A 345 -31.00 11.76 -37.85
CA GLU A 345 -30.81 11.47 -39.28
C GLU A 345 -29.80 12.45 -39.87
N ILE A 346 -28.68 11.95 -40.37
CA ILE A 346 -27.54 12.75 -40.79
C ILE A 346 -27.19 12.43 -42.23
N PRO A 347 -27.52 13.29 -43.19
CA PRO A 347 -27.06 13.14 -44.55
C PRO A 347 -25.54 13.22 -44.60
N VAL A 348 -24.86 12.17 -45.07
CA VAL A 348 -23.42 12.10 -45.20
C VAL A 348 -22.96 12.30 -46.63
N GLN A 349 -21.76 12.82 -46.80
CA GLN A 349 -21.15 13.16 -48.10
C GLN A 349 -19.82 12.43 -48.21
N LYS A 350 -19.38 12.21 -49.44
CA LYS A 350 -18.08 11.65 -49.72
C LYS A 350 -16.96 12.49 -49.08
N GLY A 351 -16.14 11.86 -48.29
CA GLY A 351 -15.06 12.50 -47.53
C GLY A 351 -15.41 12.85 -46.09
N ASP A 352 -16.69 12.76 -45.67
CA ASP A 352 -17.05 12.85 -44.28
C ASP A 352 -16.40 11.73 -43.47
N THR A 353 -15.90 12.04 -42.31
CA THR A 353 -15.36 11.05 -41.36
C THR A 353 -16.12 11.13 -40.06
N PHE A 354 -16.68 10.03 -39.58
CA PHE A 354 -17.33 9.99 -38.29
C PHE A 354 -16.57 9.08 -37.30
N TYR A 355 -16.66 9.43 -36.04
CA TYR A 355 -16.00 8.72 -34.93
C TYR A 355 -17.00 8.41 -33.83
N VAL A 356 -16.95 7.17 -33.34
CA VAL A 356 -17.58 6.72 -32.10
C VAL A 356 -16.50 6.12 -31.22
N PHE A 357 -16.58 6.36 -29.90
CA PHE A 357 -15.48 6.06 -28.99
C PHE A 357 -15.96 5.97 -27.56
N THR A 358 -15.14 5.33 -26.70
CA THR A 358 -15.26 5.32 -25.24
C THR A 358 -14.41 6.43 -24.62
N ASP A 359 -14.53 6.69 -23.33
CA ASP A 359 -13.83 7.82 -22.69
C ASP A 359 -12.35 7.56 -22.39
N GLY A 360 -11.91 6.30 -22.34
CA GLY A 360 -10.55 5.94 -21.90
C GLY A 360 -9.42 6.65 -22.65
N TYR A 361 -9.63 6.97 -23.94
CA TYR A 361 -8.62 7.75 -24.68
C TYR A 361 -8.45 9.17 -24.13
N ALA A 362 -9.57 9.86 -23.86
CA ALA A 362 -9.56 11.23 -23.34
C ALA A 362 -9.23 11.28 -21.85
N ASP A 363 -9.48 10.20 -21.13
CA ASP A 363 -9.32 10.07 -19.70
C ASP A 363 -7.91 9.67 -19.25
N GLN A 364 -7.07 9.25 -20.21
CA GLN A 364 -5.69 8.87 -19.91
C GLN A 364 -4.85 10.00 -19.34
N PHE A 365 -4.20 9.74 -18.22
CA PHE A 365 -3.21 10.64 -17.60
C PHE A 365 -1.85 10.48 -18.27
N GLY A 366 -1.17 11.62 -18.50
CA GLY A 366 0.14 11.60 -19.11
C GLY A 366 0.68 12.99 -19.43
N GLY A 367 1.60 13.05 -20.40
CA GLY A 367 2.30 14.28 -20.77
C GLY A 367 3.27 14.73 -19.67
N VAL A 368 3.91 15.89 -19.91
CA VAL A 368 4.93 16.44 -19.00
C VAL A 368 4.36 16.79 -17.62
N ASP A 369 3.09 17.19 -17.57
CA ASP A 369 2.42 17.64 -16.35
C ASP A 369 1.63 16.53 -15.64
N GLY A 370 1.61 15.31 -16.16
CA GLY A 370 0.83 14.21 -15.59
C GLY A 370 -0.68 14.47 -15.56
N LYS A 371 -1.22 15.27 -16.51
CA LYS A 371 -2.63 15.64 -16.56
C LYS A 371 -3.43 14.69 -17.46
N LYS A 372 -4.77 14.70 -17.27
CA LYS A 372 -5.72 14.03 -18.15
C LYS A 372 -5.64 14.65 -19.55
N LEU A 373 -5.70 13.82 -20.61
CA LEU A 373 -5.64 14.31 -22.00
C LEU A 373 -6.81 15.23 -22.33
N MET A 374 -8.00 14.91 -21.84
CA MET A 374 -9.25 15.65 -22.02
C MET A 374 -9.84 15.59 -23.42
N THR A 375 -11.16 15.61 -23.49
CA THR A 375 -11.95 15.58 -24.73
C THR A 375 -11.57 16.66 -25.75
N LYS A 376 -11.19 17.87 -25.25
CA LYS A 376 -10.77 18.98 -26.12
C LYS A 376 -9.52 18.61 -26.93
N LYS A 377 -8.52 18.06 -26.27
CA LYS A 377 -7.24 17.66 -26.92
C LYS A 377 -7.48 16.52 -27.90
N PHE A 378 -8.34 15.57 -27.57
CA PHE A 378 -8.69 14.47 -28.46
C PHE A 378 -9.37 14.99 -29.74
N LYS A 379 -10.29 15.97 -29.65
CA LYS A 379 -10.88 16.63 -30.83
C LYS A 379 -9.82 17.31 -31.71
N GLU A 380 -8.87 18.04 -31.10
CA GLU A 380 -7.78 18.69 -31.82
C GLU A 380 -6.91 17.67 -32.58
N ILE A 381 -6.61 16.53 -31.94
CA ILE A 381 -5.86 15.44 -32.58
C ILE A 381 -6.61 14.89 -33.79
N LEU A 382 -7.88 14.52 -33.64
CA LEU A 382 -8.69 13.98 -34.74
C LEU A 382 -8.77 14.96 -35.94
N LEU A 383 -8.95 16.25 -35.68
CA LEU A 383 -8.93 17.29 -36.73
C LEU A 383 -7.57 17.37 -37.43
N SER A 384 -6.48 17.26 -36.70
CA SER A 384 -5.13 17.41 -37.27
C SER A 384 -4.73 16.27 -38.21
N ILE A 385 -5.32 15.09 -38.05
CA ILE A 385 -4.98 13.87 -38.81
C ILE A 385 -5.94 13.58 -39.97
N GLN A 386 -6.89 14.47 -40.28
CA GLN A 386 -7.88 14.22 -41.35
C GLN A 386 -7.28 14.03 -42.74
N HIS A 387 -6.09 14.57 -42.99
CA HIS A 387 -5.35 14.41 -44.24
C HIS A 387 -4.75 13.00 -44.42
N LEU A 388 -4.69 12.21 -43.36
CA LEU A 388 -4.13 10.84 -43.35
C LEU A 388 -5.18 9.82 -43.86
N GLU A 389 -4.70 8.69 -44.40
CA GLU A 389 -5.54 7.52 -44.62
C GLU A 389 -5.98 6.92 -43.25
N MET A 390 -7.11 6.19 -43.27
CA MET A 390 -7.72 5.73 -42.01
C MET A 390 -6.82 4.79 -41.20
N ILE A 391 -6.00 3.99 -41.87
CA ILE A 391 -5.06 3.11 -41.17
C ILE A 391 -3.93 3.92 -40.51
N ASP A 392 -3.44 4.95 -41.20
CA ASP A 392 -2.40 5.85 -40.66
C ASP A 392 -2.93 6.68 -39.48
N GLN A 393 -4.24 7.03 -39.50
CA GLN A 393 -4.90 7.69 -38.37
C GLN A 393 -4.92 6.77 -37.13
N LYS A 394 -5.22 5.49 -37.32
CA LYS A 394 -5.17 4.51 -36.23
C LYS A 394 -3.79 4.42 -35.61
N ASP A 395 -2.75 4.29 -36.46
CA ASP A 395 -1.36 4.18 -36.02
C ASP A 395 -0.92 5.44 -35.27
N TYR A 396 -1.26 6.61 -35.81
CA TYR A 396 -1.00 7.89 -35.16
C TYR A 396 -1.67 7.99 -33.78
N LEU A 397 -2.95 7.63 -33.69
CA LEU A 397 -3.70 7.65 -32.43
C LEU A 397 -3.10 6.70 -31.39
N ASN A 398 -2.70 5.50 -31.82
CA ASN A 398 -2.03 4.54 -30.95
C ASN A 398 -0.69 5.09 -30.45
N ASP A 399 0.16 5.58 -31.33
CA ASP A 399 1.49 6.09 -30.98
C ASP A 399 1.38 7.34 -30.09
N PHE A 400 0.45 8.24 -30.39
CA PHE A 400 0.18 9.40 -29.56
C PHE A 400 -0.26 8.98 -28.16
N PHE A 401 -1.18 8.01 -28.06
CA PHE A 401 -1.67 7.50 -26.78
C PHE A 401 -0.52 6.90 -25.95
N GLN A 402 0.33 6.06 -26.55
CA GLN A 402 1.46 5.45 -25.86
C GLN A 402 2.49 6.51 -25.40
N ASN A 403 2.78 7.48 -26.24
CA ASN A 403 3.69 8.58 -25.90
C ASN A 403 3.10 9.50 -24.82
N TRP A 404 1.80 9.79 -24.88
CA TRP A 404 1.11 10.58 -23.86
C TRP A 404 1.11 9.87 -22.51
N LYS A 405 0.73 8.60 -22.48
CA LYS A 405 0.72 7.77 -21.29
C LYS A 405 2.12 7.65 -20.67
N GLY A 406 3.16 7.46 -21.49
CA GLY A 406 4.53 7.27 -21.04
C GLY A 406 4.65 6.08 -20.08
N VAL A 407 5.22 6.33 -18.91
CA VAL A 407 5.40 5.30 -17.84
C VAL A 407 4.17 5.10 -16.96
N ASN A 408 3.12 5.90 -17.12
CA ASN A 408 1.90 5.76 -16.33
C ASN A 408 1.12 4.51 -16.76
N GLU A 409 0.36 3.95 -15.84
CA GLU A 409 -0.59 2.87 -16.15
C GLU A 409 -1.73 3.40 -17.03
N GLN A 410 -2.30 2.52 -17.85
CA GLN A 410 -3.53 2.83 -18.57
C GLN A 410 -4.67 2.92 -17.57
N VAL A 411 -5.46 4.00 -17.66
CA VAL A 411 -6.52 4.30 -16.68
C VAL A 411 -7.79 3.49 -16.95
N ASP A 412 -8.14 3.32 -18.23
CA ASP A 412 -9.34 2.62 -18.65
C ASP A 412 -9.15 1.92 -19.99
N ASP A 413 -10.13 1.08 -20.39
CA ASP A 413 -10.20 0.52 -21.71
C ASP A 413 -10.33 1.62 -22.77
N VAL A 414 -9.78 1.43 -23.94
CA VAL A 414 -9.83 2.41 -25.04
C VAL A 414 -10.41 1.78 -26.28
N LEU A 415 -11.49 2.37 -26.76
CA LEU A 415 -12.08 2.04 -28.04
C LEU A 415 -12.32 3.31 -28.86
N VAL A 416 -11.78 3.34 -30.09
CA VAL A 416 -12.05 4.40 -31.08
C VAL A 416 -12.32 3.75 -32.44
N ILE A 417 -13.46 4.04 -33.00
CA ILE A 417 -13.86 3.59 -34.36
C ILE A 417 -13.96 4.82 -35.24
N GLY A 418 -13.18 4.85 -36.32
CA GLY A 418 -13.25 5.88 -37.35
C GLY A 418 -13.70 5.30 -38.67
N ILE A 419 -14.66 5.95 -39.32
CA ILE A 419 -15.17 5.55 -40.63
C ILE A 419 -15.28 6.76 -41.56
N ARG A 420 -14.68 6.67 -42.75
CA ARG A 420 -14.73 7.69 -43.78
C ARG A 420 -15.63 7.22 -44.92
N ILE A 421 -16.63 8.04 -45.25
CA ILE A 421 -17.61 7.79 -46.33
C ILE A 421 -16.99 8.04 -47.72
#